data_c32ece56139c945f3f9ef15eeb5947a7
#
_entry.id   c32ece56139c945f3f9ef15eeb5947a7
#
_cell.length_a   1.000
_cell.length_b   1.000
_cell.length_c   1.000
_cell.angle_alpha   90.00
_cell.angle_beta   90.00
_cell.angle_gamma   90.00
#
_symmetry.space_group_name_H-M   'P 1'
#
loop_
_entity.id
_entity.type
_entity.pdbx_description
1 polymer ?
#
loop_
_entity_poly.entity_id
_entity_poly.type
_entity_poly.pdbx_seq_one_letter_code
_entity_poly.pdbx_strand_id
1 'polypeptide(L)'
;MKPHRLHLLLSFCWCTLWCLPGQAQKPTRFTYATKETTQCWIDDYQPNKPTGSTVLFVHGGAFTTGHPANQKPMADGLNRLGYRVLIMKYRLYLQGKDFGCGTETSEKLKAIYVAMEDVQDATLYVLQHAAQLRLDTTKLFLAGSSAGAEAVLNALFNPYKKNATAQRFAAFQFAGLLSFAGAVLNSNLIEQKRWIPTLLMHGTADALVPYATAPHRFCTASDNGWMMFFGSKTIFDRAAQLKLPVRLYSYTGAGHEVSNFMFRKFREMDEFMQAALQNK
;
A
#
# COMPACT_ATOMS: atom_id res chain seq x y z
N MET A 1 32.20 1.60 -81.05
CA MET A 1 32.33 2.09 -79.66
C MET A 1 30.97 1.95 -78.96
N LYS A 2 30.87 1.01 -77.98
CA LYS A 2 29.65 0.80 -77.18
C LYS A 2 29.90 1.35 -75.76
N PRO A 3 28.97 2.08 -75.12
CA PRO A 3 29.16 2.56 -73.76
C PRO A 3 28.80 1.47 -72.76
N HIS A 4 29.72 1.22 -71.82
CA HIS A 4 29.49 0.38 -70.62
C HIS A 4 28.59 1.11 -69.63
N ARG A 5 27.42 0.54 -69.26
CA ARG A 5 26.57 0.99 -68.18
C ARG A 5 27.09 0.38 -66.87
N LEU A 6 27.50 1.26 -65.97
CA LEU A 6 27.89 0.93 -64.60
C LEU A 6 26.59 0.83 -63.76
N HIS A 7 26.23 -0.38 -63.28
CA HIS A 7 25.14 -0.57 -62.32
C HIS A 7 25.66 -0.38 -60.91
N LEU A 8 25.23 0.71 -60.27
CA LEU A 8 25.46 0.94 -58.85
C LEU A 8 24.44 0.12 -58.04
N LEU A 9 24.92 -0.93 -57.35
CA LEU A 9 24.13 -1.68 -56.39
C LEU A 9 24.11 -0.92 -55.06
N LEU A 10 22.98 -0.24 -54.74
CA LEU A 10 22.71 0.32 -53.44
C LEU A 10 22.31 -0.82 -52.48
N SER A 11 23.22 -1.20 -51.59
CA SER A 11 22.96 -2.16 -50.53
C SER A 11 22.22 -1.45 -49.39
N PHE A 12 20.91 -1.69 -49.28
CA PHE A 12 20.08 -1.21 -48.17
C PHE A 12 20.35 -2.09 -46.95
N CYS A 13 21.16 -1.58 -46.00
CA CYS A 13 21.39 -2.22 -44.72
C CYS A 13 20.16 -1.97 -43.83
N TRP A 14 19.26 -2.94 -43.72
CA TRP A 14 18.17 -2.93 -42.77
C TRP A 14 18.72 -3.22 -41.35
N CYS A 15 19.01 -2.18 -40.59
CA CYS A 15 19.22 -2.32 -39.16
C CYS A 15 17.88 -2.64 -38.49
N THR A 16 17.57 -3.91 -38.31
CA THR A 16 16.52 -4.35 -37.40
C THR A 16 16.94 -4.03 -35.99
N LEU A 17 16.41 -2.94 -35.41
CA LEU A 17 16.47 -2.69 -33.98
C LEU A 17 15.69 -3.83 -33.30
N TRP A 18 16.41 -4.81 -32.81
CA TRP A 18 15.88 -5.76 -31.86
C TRP A 18 15.61 -5.01 -30.56
N CYS A 19 14.34 -4.66 -30.30
CA CYS A 19 13.90 -4.31 -28.95
C CYS A 19 14.12 -5.54 -28.06
N LEU A 20 15.23 -5.56 -27.33
CA LEU A 20 15.44 -6.54 -26.27
C LEU A 20 14.30 -6.35 -25.25
N PRO A 21 13.58 -7.41 -24.86
CA PRO A 21 12.61 -7.31 -23.80
C PRO A 21 13.34 -6.79 -22.56
N GLY A 22 12.89 -5.64 -22.04
CA GLY A 22 13.49 -5.03 -20.86
C GLY A 22 13.56 -6.07 -19.74
N GLN A 23 14.77 -6.41 -19.29
CA GLN A 23 14.94 -7.29 -18.13
C GLN A 23 14.19 -6.67 -16.97
N ALA A 24 13.27 -7.43 -16.37
CA ALA A 24 12.54 -7.00 -15.18
C ALA A 24 13.56 -6.64 -14.10
N GLN A 25 13.64 -5.34 -13.78
CA GLN A 25 14.62 -4.80 -12.85
C GLN A 25 14.40 -5.44 -11.48
N LYS A 26 15.44 -6.05 -10.91
CA LYS A 26 15.40 -6.55 -9.53
C LYS A 26 15.31 -5.35 -8.58
N PRO A 27 14.50 -5.42 -7.53
CA PRO A 27 14.43 -4.34 -6.56
C PRO A 27 15.76 -4.22 -5.80
N THR A 28 16.11 -3.00 -5.41
CA THR A 28 17.13 -2.77 -4.38
C THR A 28 16.49 -3.03 -3.02
N ARG A 29 17.17 -3.81 -2.17
CA ARG A 29 16.68 -4.12 -0.84
C ARG A 29 17.49 -3.40 0.21
N PHE A 30 16.80 -2.84 1.23
CA PHE A 30 17.43 -2.30 2.42
C PHE A 30 16.65 -2.66 3.70
N THR A 31 17.37 -3.03 4.75
CA THR A 31 16.81 -3.38 6.05
C THR A 31 16.51 -2.11 6.82
N TYR A 32 15.24 -1.93 7.26
CA TYR A 32 14.84 -0.79 8.07
C TYR A 32 14.84 -1.08 9.57
N ALA A 33 14.70 -2.35 9.96
CA ALA A 33 14.77 -2.78 11.36
C ALA A 33 15.13 -4.25 11.46
N THR A 34 15.72 -4.62 12.62
CA THR A 34 15.78 -6.01 13.06
C THR A 34 15.09 -6.08 14.42
N LYS A 35 14.03 -6.87 14.51
CA LYS A 35 13.19 -7.01 15.71
C LYS A 35 13.33 -8.44 16.21
N GLU A 36 13.92 -8.62 17.37
CA GLU A 36 14.30 -9.95 17.88
C GLU A 36 15.16 -10.68 16.84
N THR A 37 14.64 -11.74 16.22
CA THR A 37 15.30 -12.51 15.15
C THR A 37 14.75 -12.18 13.75
N THR A 38 13.71 -11.33 13.65
CA THR A 38 13.06 -11.01 12.39
C THR A 38 13.70 -9.80 11.72
N GLN A 39 14.27 -10.02 10.55
CA GLN A 39 14.72 -8.95 9.68
C GLN A 39 13.55 -8.35 8.92
N CYS A 40 13.35 -7.03 9.04
CA CYS A 40 12.35 -6.24 8.35
C CYS A 40 13.03 -5.37 7.30
N TRP A 41 12.57 -5.46 6.03
CA TRP A 41 13.20 -4.77 4.90
C TRP A 41 12.18 -4.11 3.98
N ILE A 42 12.69 -3.27 3.11
CA ILE A 42 11.95 -2.66 2.01
C ILE A 42 12.60 -3.11 0.69
N ASP A 43 11.77 -3.56 -0.24
CA ASP A 43 12.12 -3.77 -1.63
C ASP A 43 11.75 -2.52 -2.44
N ASP A 44 12.74 -1.88 -3.05
CA ASP A 44 12.64 -0.61 -3.77
C ASP A 44 12.58 -0.86 -5.28
N TYR A 45 11.44 -0.61 -5.88
CA TYR A 45 11.16 -0.71 -7.30
C TYR A 45 11.15 0.69 -7.92
N GLN A 46 12.17 0.99 -8.73
CA GLN A 46 12.32 2.31 -9.34
C GLN A 46 11.77 2.35 -10.77
N PRO A 47 11.03 3.40 -11.16
CA PRO A 47 10.56 3.55 -12.53
C PRO A 47 11.66 4.08 -13.45
N ASN A 48 11.60 3.72 -14.75
CA ASN A 48 12.52 4.24 -15.75
C ASN A 48 12.34 5.75 -16.00
N LYS A 49 11.10 6.27 -15.85
CA LYS A 49 10.75 7.68 -16.02
C LYS A 49 10.02 8.17 -14.76
N PRO A 50 10.74 8.67 -13.74
CA PRO A 50 10.14 9.00 -12.46
C PRO A 50 9.30 10.28 -12.51
N THR A 51 8.11 10.25 -11.87
CA THR A 51 7.30 11.44 -11.56
C THR A 51 7.80 12.17 -10.31
N GLY A 52 8.73 11.58 -9.57
CA GLY A 52 9.18 12.02 -8.25
C GLY A 52 8.30 11.52 -7.10
N SER A 53 7.14 10.90 -7.41
CA SER A 53 6.23 10.38 -6.39
C SER A 53 6.59 8.94 -5.99
N THR A 54 6.42 8.64 -4.70
CA THR A 54 6.74 7.33 -4.11
C THR A 54 5.54 6.77 -3.36
N VAL A 55 5.29 5.47 -3.48
CA VAL A 55 4.28 4.73 -2.73
C VAL A 55 4.98 3.75 -1.78
N LEU A 56 4.81 3.92 -0.47
CA LEU A 56 5.17 2.92 0.53
C LEU A 56 3.98 1.97 0.70
N PHE A 57 4.16 0.71 0.33
CA PHE A 57 3.10 -0.29 0.28
C PHE A 57 3.26 -1.39 1.32
N VAL A 58 2.15 -1.74 1.98
CA VAL A 58 2.05 -2.80 2.99
C VAL A 58 1.13 -3.91 2.47
N HIS A 59 1.70 -5.12 2.33
CA HIS A 59 0.96 -6.25 1.77
C HIS A 59 -0.06 -6.85 2.75
N GLY A 60 -1.09 -7.51 2.21
CA GLY A 60 -2.05 -8.30 2.98
C GLY A 60 -1.49 -9.64 3.46
N GLY A 61 -2.39 -10.52 3.92
CA GLY A 61 -2.07 -11.87 4.37
C GLY A 61 -2.45 -12.15 5.81
N ALA A 62 -3.45 -11.44 6.35
CA ALA A 62 -4.04 -11.67 7.68
C ALA A 62 -3.00 -11.69 8.83
N PHE A 63 -1.87 -10.99 8.68
CA PHE A 63 -0.75 -10.99 9.65
C PHE A 63 -0.14 -12.38 9.90
N THR A 64 -0.51 -13.37 9.08
CA THR A 64 -0.04 -14.77 9.17
C THR A 64 0.86 -15.15 8.01
N THR A 65 0.62 -14.57 6.83
CA THR A 65 1.29 -14.89 5.56
C THR A 65 1.57 -13.63 4.75
N GLY A 66 2.17 -13.82 3.59
CA GLY A 66 2.46 -12.73 2.65
C GLY A 66 3.96 -12.46 2.54
N HIS A 67 4.33 -11.89 1.40
CA HIS A 67 5.72 -11.54 1.12
C HIS A 67 5.79 -10.38 0.12
N PRO A 68 6.73 -9.43 0.26
CA PRO A 68 6.90 -8.30 -0.67
C PRO A 68 7.01 -8.70 -2.14
N ALA A 69 7.71 -9.80 -2.44
CA ALA A 69 7.89 -10.26 -3.83
C ALA A 69 6.57 -10.57 -4.54
N ASN A 70 5.51 -10.96 -3.81
CA ASN A 70 4.19 -11.24 -4.38
C ASN A 70 3.50 -9.96 -4.88
N GLN A 71 4.00 -8.79 -4.49
CA GLN A 71 3.45 -7.48 -4.87
C GLN A 71 4.15 -6.87 -6.09
N LYS A 72 5.14 -7.57 -6.66
CA LYS A 72 5.88 -7.12 -7.85
C LYS A 72 4.95 -6.68 -9.01
N PRO A 73 3.86 -7.40 -9.36
CA PRO A 73 2.97 -6.97 -10.45
C PRO A 73 2.35 -5.57 -10.21
N MET A 74 2.04 -5.21 -8.96
CA MET A 74 1.56 -3.88 -8.60
C MET A 74 2.69 -2.84 -8.76
N ALA A 75 3.91 -3.16 -8.27
CA ALA A 75 5.05 -2.29 -8.44
C ALA A 75 5.36 -2.03 -9.92
N ASP A 76 5.37 -3.07 -10.75
CA ASP A 76 5.58 -2.95 -12.20
C ASP A 76 4.49 -2.09 -12.87
N GLY A 77 3.22 -2.22 -12.41
CA GLY A 77 2.11 -1.40 -12.90
C GLY A 77 2.29 0.08 -12.59
N LEU A 78 2.60 0.42 -11.34
CA LEU A 78 2.84 1.80 -10.92
C LEU A 78 4.15 2.37 -11.50
N ASN A 79 5.20 1.55 -11.65
CA ASN A 79 6.44 1.98 -12.30
C ASN A 79 6.20 2.40 -13.77
N ARG A 80 5.31 1.72 -14.51
CA ARG A 80 4.93 2.16 -15.88
C ARG A 80 4.30 3.55 -15.90
N LEU A 81 3.65 3.97 -14.81
CA LEU A 81 3.10 5.31 -14.62
C LEU A 81 4.10 6.31 -14.01
N GLY A 82 5.32 5.85 -13.73
CA GLY A 82 6.39 6.69 -13.20
C GLY A 82 6.45 6.79 -11.67
N TYR A 83 5.66 6.04 -10.93
CA TYR A 83 5.71 5.99 -9.47
C TYR A 83 6.79 5.03 -9.00
N ARG A 84 7.62 5.47 -8.06
CA ARG A 84 8.51 4.59 -7.30
C ARG A 84 7.68 3.81 -6.28
N VAL A 85 7.98 2.51 -6.09
CA VAL A 85 7.24 1.67 -5.15
C VAL A 85 8.19 1.03 -4.15
N LEU A 86 7.97 1.31 -2.89
CA LEU A 86 8.66 0.74 -1.74
C LEU A 86 7.73 -0.30 -1.10
N ILE A 87 8.06 -1.58 -1.19
CA ILE A 87 7.23 -2.64 -0.62
C ILE A 87 7.91 -3.16 0.65
N MET A 88 7.27 -2.95 1.79
CA MET A 88 7.84 -3.36 3.07
C MET A 88 7.48 -4.80 3.45
N LYS A 89 8.46 -5.53 3.99
CA LYS A 89 8.23 -6.71 4.83
C LYS A 89 8.07 -6.26 6.26
N TYR A 90 6.98 -6.66 6.89
CA TYR A 90 6.72 -6.44 8.31
C TYR A 90 6.65 -7.78 9.07
N ARG A 91 6.65 -7.75 10.39
CA ARG A 91 6.52 -8.95 11.24
C ARG A 91 5.13 -9.55 11.10
N LEU A 92 5.07 -10.80 10.68
CA LEU A 92 3.84 -11.58 10.64
C LEU A 92 3.64 -12.22 12.03
N TYR A 93 3.10 -11.45 12.97
CA TYR A 93 2.99 -11.85 14.37
C TYR A 93 2.25 -13.19 14.57
N LEU A 94 1.28 -13.49 13.71
CA LEU A 94 0.54 -14.75 13.73
C LEU A 94 1.04 -15.75 12.68
N GLN A 95 2.31 -15.66 12.23
CA GLN A 95 2.85 -16.61 11.26
C GLN A 95 2.68 -18.06 11.77
N GLY A 96 2.07 -18.91 10.91
CA GLY A 96 1.78 -20.30 11.25
C GLY A 96 0.56 -20.50 12.16
N LYS A 97 -0.18 -19.42 12.47
CA LYS A 97 -1.44 -19.43 13.22
C LYS A 97 -2.58 -18.93 12.32
N ASP A 98 -3.81 -18.86 12.85
CA ASP A 98 -4.96 -18.27 12.20
C ASP A 98 -5.22 -16.83 12.68
N PHE A 99 -5.98 -16.08 11.90
CA PHE A 99 -6.54 -14.75 12.25
C PHE A 99 -8.08 -14.79 12.19
N GLY A 100 -8.66 -15.94 12.51
CA GLY A 100 -10.09 -16.21 12.42
C GLY A 100 -10.85 -15.94 13.72
N CYS A 101 -12.08 -16.49 13.79
CA CYS A 101 -12.96 -16.32 14.95
C CYS A 101 -12.49 -17.12 16.18
N GLY A 102 -11.69 -18.17 16.00
CA GLY A 102 -11.11 -18.95 17.11
C GLY A 102 -9.88 -18.31 17.74
N THR A 103 -9.26 -17.30 17.08
CA THR A 103 -8.08 -16.62 17.61
C THR A 103 -8.49 -15.56 18.63
N GLU A 104 -7.87 -15.60 19.81
CA GLU A 104 -8.15 -14.64 20.88
C GLU A 104 -8.07 -13.18 20.39
N THR A 105 -9.04 -12.35 20.77
CA THR A 105 -9.10 -10.93 20.39
C THR A 105 -7.82 -10.19 20.78
N SER A 106 -7.22 -10.51 21.92
CA SER A 106 -5.94 -9.95 22.37
C SER A 106 -4.79 -10.24 21.40
N GLU A 107 -4.72 -11.47 20.85
CA GLU A 107 -3.73 -11.85 19.85
C GLU A 107 -3.96 -11.18 18.51
N LYS A 108 -5.23 -11.04 18.09
CA LYS A 108 -5.60 -10.29 16.88
C LYS A 108 -5.21 -8.80 16.99
N LEU A 109 -5.51 -8.17 18.12
CA LEU A 109 -5.10 -6.78 18.39
C LEU A 109 -3.58 -6.64 18.39
N LYS A 110 -2.87 -7.57 19.00
CA LYS A 110 -1.39 -7.55 19.04
C LYS A 110 -0.80 -7.69 17.63
N ALA A 111 -1.39 -8.51 16.76
CA ALA A 111 -0.95 -8.65 15.38
C ALA A 111 -1.09 -7.31 14.60
N ILE A 112 -2.21 -6.62 14.76
CA ILE A 112 -2.43 -5.30 14.16
C ILE A 112 -1.41 -4.29 14.70
N TYR A 113 -1.20 -4.25 16.03
CA TYR A 113 -0.29 -3.30 16.67
C TYR A 113 1.17 -3.52 16.26
N VAL A 114 1.61 -4.78 16.17
CA VAL A 114 2.96 -5.12 15.70
C VAL A 114 3.17 -4.63 14.25
N ALA A 115 2.19 -4.85 13.38
CA ALA A 115 2.25 -4.35 12.01
C ALA A 115 2.24 -2.80 11.93
N MET A 116 1.43 -2.13 12.77
CA MET A 116 1.43 -0.66 12.88
C MET A 116 2.81 -0.12 13.29
N GLU A 117 3.46 -0.74 14.28
CA GLU A 117 4.83 -0.36 14.69
C GLU A 117 5.81 -0.48 13.53
N ASP A 118 5.74 -1.57 12.78
CA ASP A 118 6.62 -1.79 11.64
C ASP A 118 6.36 -0.79 10.52
N VAL A 119 5.10 -0.37 10.28
CA VAL A 119 4.75 0.74 9.36
C VAL A 119 5.39 2.05 9.81
N GLN A 120 5.35 2.36 11.11
CA GLN A 120 5.97 3.56 11.67
C GLN A 120 7.50 3.53 11.51
N ASP A 121 8.14 2.42 11.86
CA ASP A 121 9.59 2.27 11.73
C ASP A 121 10.05 2.36 10.27
N ALA A 122 9.36 1.68 9.33
CA ALA A 122 9.66 1.74 7.90
C ALA A 122 9.52 3.16 7.36
N THR A 123 8.45 3.87 7.75
CA THR A 123 8.24 5.27 7.36
C THR A 123 9.39 6.15 7.85
N LEU A 124 9.73 6.07 9.14
CA LEU A 124 10.80 6.89 9.72
C LEU A 124 12.16 6.57 9.11
N TYR A 125 12.42 5.30 8.79
CA TYR A 125 13.63 4.91 8.06
C TYR A 125 13.69 5.61 6.68
N VAL A 126 12.60 5.54 5.91
CA VAL A 126 12.51 6.20 4.59
C VAL A 126 12.74 7.71 4.70
N LEU A 127 12.14 8.36 5.70
CA LEU A 127 12.30 9.80 5.94
C LEU A 127 13.75 10.17 6.33
N GLN A 128 14.38 9.39 7.20
CA GLN A 128 15.76 9.61 7.62
C GLN A 128 16.77 9.46 6.49
N HIS A 129 16.48 8.56 5.53
CA HIS A 129 17.36 8.27 4.40
C HIS A 129 16.88 8.91 3.09
N ALA A 130 15.92 9.85 3.16
CA ALA A 130 15.28 10.42 1.97
C ALA A 130 16.30 11.05 0.98
N ALA A 131 17.28 11.78 1.49
CA ALA A 131 18.34 12.38 0.67
C ALA A 131 19.19 11.29 -0.03
N GLN A 132 19.63 10.27 0.70
CA GLN A 132 20.41 9.15 0.18
C GLN A 132 19.60 8.36 -0.85
N LEU A 133 18.31 8.16 -0.60
CA LEU A 133 17.37 7.48 -1.48
C LEU A 133 16.91 8.37 -2.64
N ARG A 134 17.29 9.66 -2.67
CA ARG A 134 16.82 10.67 -3.66
C ARG A 134 15.29 10.68 -3.74
N LEU A 135 14.63 10.75 -2.59
CA LEU A 135 13.18 10.66 -2.45
C LEU A 135 12.61 12.03 -2.04
N ASP A 136 11.58 12.49 -2.75
CA ASP A 136 10.79 13.66 -2.36
C ASP A 136 9.73 13.23 -1.33
N THR A 137 9.99 13.56 -0.06
CA THR A 137 9.08 13.19 1.04
C THR A 137 7.73 13.90 0.95
N THR A 138 7.63 15.03 0.25
CA THR A 138 6.37 15.75 0.05
C THR A 138 5.43 15.00 -0.89
N LYS A 139 5.95 14.04 -1.68
CA LYS A 139 5.22 13.20 -2.62
C LYS A 139 5.20 11.72 -2.20
N LEU A 140 5.33 11.45 -0.90
CA LEU A 140 5.25 10.10 -0.35
C LEU A 140 3.79 9.75 -0.04
N PHE A 141 3.29 8.70 -0.68
CA PHE A 141 1.99 8.08 -0.43
C PHE A 141 2.17 6.83 0.45
N LEU A 142 1.17 6.57 1.30
CA LEU A 142 1.07 5.32 2.05
C LEU A 142 -0.03 4.46 1.43
N ALA A 143 0.20 3.15 1.29
CA ALA A 143 -0.79 2.26 0.72
C ALA A 143 -0.77 0.90 1.39
N GLY A 144 -1.93 0.22 1.42
CA GLY A 144 -2.01 -1.13 1.96
C GLY A 144 -3.20 -1.92 1.45
N SER A 145 -3.10 -3.25 1.54
CA SER A 145 -4.09 -4.20 1.10
C SER A 145 -4.49 -5.14 2.24
N SER A 146 -5.81 -5.37 2.49
CA SER A 146 -6.29 -6.30 3.52
C SER A 146 -5.65 -5.99 4.88
N ALA A 147 -5.01 -6.96 5.53
CA ALA A 147 -4.24 -6.76 6.76
C ALA A 147 -3.24 -5.59 6.67
N GLY A 148 -2.59 -5.37 5.52
CA GLY A 148 -1.74 -4.22 5.30
C GLY A 148 -2.51 -2.90 5.25
N ALA A 149 -3.74 -2.90 4.71
CA ALA A 149 -4.62 -1.73 4.77
C ALA A 149 -5.10 -1.45 6.20
N GLU A 150 -5.40 -2.48 6.98
CA GLU A 150 -5.70 -2.34 8.41
C GLU A 150 -4.48 -1.75 9.16
N ALA A 151 -3.27 -2.24 8.87
CA ALA A 151 -2.05 -1.73 9.50
C ALA A 151 -1.83 -0.24 9.22
N VAL A 152 -1.93 0.21 7.94
CA VAL A 152 -1.69 1.62 7.58
C VAL A 152 -2.79 2.55 8.08
N LEU A 153 -4.07 2.13 7.99
CA LEU A 153 -5.20 2.89 8.50
C LEU A 153 -5.11 3.09 10.01
N ASN A 154 -4.80 2.02 10.76
CA ASN A 154 -4.68 2.10 12.20
C ASN A 154 -3.39 2.83 12.63
N ALA A 155 -2.28 2.71 11.92
CA ALA A 155 -1.07 3.51 12.19
C ALA A 155 -1.35 5.02 12.11
N LEU A 156 -2.17 5.46 11.14
CA LEU A 156 -2.53 6.86 10.96
C LEU A 156 -3.59 7.33 11.96
N PHE A 157 -4.67 6.55 12.13
CA PHE A 157 -5.88 7.03 12.79
C PHE A 157 -6.07 6.48 14.22
N ASN A 158 -5.43 5.35 14.59
CA ASN A 158 -5.59 4.72 15.90
C ASN A 158 -4.27 4.58 16.68
N PRO A 159 -3.61 5.67 17.06
CA PRO A 159 -2.36 5.61 17.81
C PRO A 159 -2.63 5.03 19.21
N TYR A 160 -2.11 3.84 19.49
CA TYR A 160 -2.23 3.19 20.79
C TYR A 160 -1.01 3.41 21.68
N LYS A 161 0.15 3.75 21.10
CA LYS A 161 1.37 4.10 21.83
C LYS A 161 1.69 5.58 21.71
N LYS A 162 2.22 6.14 22.81
CA LYS A 162 2.71 7.52 22.91
C LYS A 162 4.23 7.57 23.07
N ASN A 163 4.96 6.73 22.33
CA ASN A 163 6.43 6.76 22.32
C ASN A 163 6.98 7.75 21.27
N ALA A 164 8.29 7.98 21.27
CA ALA A 164 8.94 8.90 20.36
C ALA A 164 8.75 8.52 18.88
N THR A 165 8.75 7.23 18.54
CA THR A 165 8.50 6.72 17.18
C THR A 165 7.10 7.11 16.71
N ALA A 166 6.07 6.81 17.51
CA ALA A 166 4.68 7.15 17.18
C ALA A 166 4.46 8.67 17.06
N GLN A 167 5.11 9.48 17.92
CA GLN A 167 5.04 10.94 17.85
C GLN A 167 5.67 11.48 16.57
N ARG A 168 6.86 11.00 16.19
CA ARG A 168 7.55 11.40 14.95
C ARG A 168 6.77 10.98 13.70
N PHE A 169 6.21 9.76 13.70
CA PHE A 169 5.34 9.29 12.63
C PHE A 169 4.08 10.16 12.50
N ALA A 170 3.42 10.48 13.62
CA ALA A 170 2.23 11.32 13.63
C ALA A 170 2.48 12.77 13.21
N ALA A 171 3.72 13.26 13.32
CA ALA A 171 4.13 14.58 12.85
C ALA A 171 4.37 14.63 11.33
N PHE A 172 4.54 13.48 10.67
CA PHE A 172 4.73 13.42 9.24
C PHE A 172 3.40 13.39 8.50
N GLN A 173 3.33 14.15 7.40
CA GLN A 173 2.14 14.24 6.57
C GLN A 173 2.39 13.64 5.19
N PHE A 174 1.82 12.47 4.95
CA PHE A 174 1.87 11.82 3.63
C PHE A 174 1.11 12.65 2.59
N ALA A 175 1.44 12.44 1.31
CA ALA A 175 0.72 13.04 0.19
C ALA A 175 -0.71 12.49 0.07
N GLY A 176 -0.93 11.25 0.48
CA GLY A 176 -2.22 10.59 0.53
C GLY A 176 -2.10 9.14 0.96
N LEU A 177 -3.27 8.53 1.18
CA LEU A 177 -3.42 7.13 1.58
C LEU A 177 -4.27 6.38 0.56
N LEU A 178 -3.85 5.15 0.21
CA LEU A 178 -4.63 4.21 -0.60
C LEU A 178 -4.90 2.93 0.20
N SER A 179 -6.16 2.60 0.40
CA SER A 179 -6.59 1.42 1.18
C SER A 179 -7.45 0.49 0.34
N PHE A 180 -7.03 -0.77 0.23
CA PHE A 180 -7.73 -1.82 -0.49
C PHE A 180 -8.28 -2.84 0.50
N ALA A 181 -9.61 -2.82 0.73
CA ALA A 181 -10.33 -3.67 1.69
C ALA A 181 -9.76 -3.59 3.12
N GLY A 182 -9.62 -2.38 3.66
CA GLY A 182 -9.14 -2.13 5.02
C GLY A 182 -10.22 -1.65 5.97
N ALA A 183 -9.90 -1.63 7.26
CA ALA A 183 -10.77 -1.14 8.33
C ALA A 183 -9.94 -0.55 9.48
N VAL A 184 -10.58 0.27 10.33
CA VAL A 184 -10.00 0.79 11.57
C VAL A 184 -10.64 0.16 12.80
N LEU A 185 -9.89 0.14 13.90
CA LEU A 185 -10.35 -0.34 15.20
C LEU A 185 -11.32 0.62 15.89
N ASN A 186 -11.22 1.92 15.58
CA ASN A 186 -12.09 2.94 16.17
C ASN A 186 -12.26 4.13 15.21
N SER A 187 -13.45 4.29 14.65
CA SER A 187 -13.76 5.39 13.72
C SER A 187 -13.86 6.76 14.42
N ASN A 188 -14.08 6.82 15.74
CA ASN A 188 -14.14 8.08 16.48
C ASN A 188 -12.77 8.78 16.57
N LEU A 189 -11.66 8.03 16.35
CA LEU A 189 -10.31 8.60 16.32
C LEU A 189 -9.94 9.22 14.98
N ILE A 190 -10.83 9.16 13.98
CA ILE A 190 -10.68 9.90 12.72
C ILE A 190 -10.96 11.39 13.00
N GLU A 191 -9.90 12.20 12.96
CA GLU A 191 -9.91 13.62 13.26
C GLU A 191 -9.23 14.42 12.13
N GLN A 192 -9.67 15.66 11.91
CA GLN A 192 -9.13 16.53 10.86
C GLN A 192 -7.62 16.72 10.94
N LYS A 193 -7.05 16.88 12.14
CA LYS A 193 -5.61 17.14 12.34
C LYS A 193 -4.68 16.00 11.85
N ARG A 194 -5.23 14.79 11.69
CA ARG A 194 -4.47 13.59 11.25
C ARG A 194 -4.86 13.12 9.88
N TRP A 195 -5.87 13.74 9.29
CA TRP A 195 -6.40 13.30 8.01
C TRP A 195 -5.48 13.73 6.87
N ILE A 196 -5.34 12.83 5.91
CA ILE A 196 -4.69 13.06 4.63
C ILE A 196 -5.64 12.65 3.52
N PRO A 197 -5.52 13.16 2.28
CA PRO A 197 -6.33 12.69 1.16
C PRO A 197 -6.33 11.16 1.12
N THR A 198 -7.51 10.55 1.07
CA THR A 198 -7.65 9.09 1.24
C THR A 198 -8.50 8.48 0.12
N LEU A 199 -7.96 7.44 -0.52
CA LEU A 199 -8.66 6.56 -1.46
C LEU A 199 -9.00 5.25 -0.76
N LEU A 200 -10.27 4.87 -0.80
CA LEU A 200 -10.78 3.61 -0.27
C LEU A 200 -11.37 2.78 -1.41
N MET A 201 -11.00 1.51 -1.52
CA MET A 201 -11.61 0.54 -2.44
C MET A 201 -12.07 -0.66 -1.63
N HIS A 202 -13.37 -1.05 -1.74
CA HIS A 202 -13.90 -2.13 -0.92
C HIS A 202 -15.09 -2.84 -1.60
N GLY A 203 -15.18 -4.15 -1.42
CA GLY A 203 -16.32 -4.96 -1.83
C GLY A 203 -17.46 -4.89 -0.81
N THR A 204 -18.71 -4.69 -1.27
CA THR A 204 -19.84 -4.54 -0.33
C THR A 204 -20.26 -5.87 0.33
N ALA A 205 -19.82 -7.01 -0.22
CA ALA A 205 -20.04 -8.35 0.30
C ALA A 205 -18.76 -8.99 0.89
N ASP A 206 -17.79 -8.17 1.31
CA ASP A 206 -16.55 -8.64 1.92
C ASP A 206 -16.85 -9.36 3.25
N ALA A 207 -16.60 -10.68 3.29
CA ALA A 207 -16.84 -11.52 4.46
C ALA A 207 -15.63 -11.63 5.42
N LEU A 208 -14.49 -11.03 5.09
CA LEU A 208 -13.28 -11.07 5.89
C LEU A 208 -13.05 -9.74 6.63
N VAL A 209 -13.01 -8.64 5.89
CA VAL A 209 -12.90 -7.30 6.44
C VAL A 209 -14.22 -6.58 6.18
N PRO A 210 -14.98 -6.17 7.19
CA PRO A 210 -16.30 -5.61 6.96
C PRO A 210 -16.25 -4.33 6.14
N TYR A 211 -17.15 -4.21 5.15
CA TYR A 211 -17.29 -3.00 4.33
C TYR A 211 -17.72 -1.78 5.13
N ALA A 212 -18.65 -1.97 6.08
CA ALA A 212 -19.15 -0.96 7.00
C ALA A 212 -18.77 -1.33 8.45
N THR A 213 -19.62 -1.04 9.43
CA THR A 213 -19.41 -1.41 10.83
C THR A 213 -19.97 -2.80 11.08
N ALA A 214 -19.10 -3.77 11.37
CA ALA A 214 -19.48 -5.14 11.73
C ALA A 214 -18.33 -5.84 12.49
N PRO A 215 -18.59 -6.99 13.12
CA PRO A 215 -17.52 -7.83 13.67
C PRO A 215 -16.59 -8.29 12.55
N HIS A 216 -15.28 -8.28 12.85
CA HIS A 216 -14.26 -8.80 11.94
C HIS A 216 -14.55 -10.27 11.61
N ARG A 217 -14.54 -10.62 10.31
CA ARG A 217 -14.96 -11.95 9.78
C ARG A 217 -16.37 -12.37 10.18
N PHE A 218 -17.19 -11.41 10.59
CA PHE A 218 -18.56 -11.68 11.07
C PHE A 218 -18.61 -12.71 12.21
N CYS A 219 -17.57 -12.75 13.04
CA CYS A 219 -17.52 -13.58 14.23
C CYS A 219 -18.73 -13.30 15.13
N THR A 220 -19.28 -14.34 15.78
CA THR A 220 -20.35 -14.18 16.75
C THR A 220 -19.84 -13.65 18.07
N ALA A 221 -20.70 -13.07 18.90
CA ALA A 221 -20.31 -12.50 20.18
C ALA A 221 -19.72 -13.52 21.19
N SER A 222 -19.95 -14.81 20.95
CA SER A 222 -19.40 -15.91 21.73
C SER A 222 -18.04 -16.43 21.24
N ASP A 223 -17.57 -15.94 20.07
CA ASP A 223 -16.27 -16.36 19.55
C ASP A 223 -15.12 -15.64 20.26
N ASN A 224 -14.04 -16.35 20.56
CA ASN A 224 -12.85 -15.78 21.19
C ASN A 224 -12.24 -14.60 20.43
N GLY A 225 -12.41 -14.62 19.10
CA GLY A 225 -11.88 -13.60 18.20
C GLY A 225 -12.88 -12.51 17.80
N TRP A 226 -14.00 -12.40 18.53
CA TRP A 226 -14.97 -11.35 18.27
C TRP A 226 -14.37 -9.97 18.55
N MET A 227 -14.44 -9.08 17.55
CA MET A 227 -14.04 -7.68 17.68
C MET A 227 -14.70 -6.84 16.60
N MET A 228 -15.15 -5.64 16.95
CA MET A 228 -15.75 -4.71 15.99
C MET A 228 -14.69 -4.04 15.13
N PHE A 229 -15.00 -3.93 13.82
CA PHE A 229 -14.25 -3.16 12.87
C PHE A 229 -15.13 -2.13 12.17
N PHE A 230 -14.49 -1.05 11.74
CA PHE A 230 -15.10 0.06 11.02
C PHE A 230 -14.47 0.13 9.63
N GLY A 231 -15.15 -0.44 8.64
CA GLY A 231 -14.64 -0.59 7.29
C GLY A 231 -14.72 0.69 6.45
N SER A 232 -14.39 0.57 5.17
CA SER A 232 -14.22 1.70 4.26
C SER A 232 -15.46 2.61 4.17
N LYS A 233 -16.68 2.05 4.22
CA LYS A 233 -17.91 2.86 4.21
C LYS A 233 -18.03 3.72 5.47
N THR A 234 -17.77 3.16 6.64
CA THR A 234 -17.81 3.89 7.91
C THR A 234 -16.72 4.97 7.97
N ILE A 235 -15.52 4.66 7.48
CA ILE A 235 -14.43 5.63 7.37
C ILE A 235 -14.82 6.77 6.43
N PHE A 236 -15.41 6.45 5.27
CA PHE A 236 -15.89 7.44 4.30
C PHE A 236 -16.97 8.36 4.91
N ASP A 237 -17.98 7.78 5.56
CA ASP A 237 -19.07 8.55 6.17
C ASP A 237 -18.54 9.50 7.25
N ARG A 238 -17.60 9.02 8.07
CA ARG A 238 -16.97 9.86 9.09
C ARG A 238 -16.15 10.98 8.48
N ALA A 239 -15.39 10.70 7.44
CA ALA A 239 -14.62 11.72 6.72
C ALA A 239 -15.52 12.75 6.04
N ALA A 240 -16.62 12.31 5.41
CA ALA A 240 -17.61 13.19 4.78
C ALA A 240 -18.28 14.13 5.79
N GLN A 241 -18.67 13.61 6.97
CA GLN A 241 -19.21 14.44 8.07
C GLN A 241 -18.25 15.54 8.49
N LEU A 242 -16.95 15.25 8.48
CA LEU A 242 -15.88 16.20 8.83
C LEU A 242 -15.40 17.03 7.64
N LYS A 243 -16.02 16.88 6.45
CA LYS A 243 -15.65 17.55 5.19
C LYS A 243 -14.19 17.32 4.79
N LEU A 244 -13.68 16.11 5.02
CA LEU A 244 -12.31 15.72 4.74
C LEU A 244 -12.18 15.14 3.32
N PRO A 245 -11.05 15.35 2.60
CA PRO A 245 -10.86 14.84 1.25
C PRO A 245 -10.78 13.31 1.25
N VAL A 246 -11.83 12.65 0.76
CA VAL A 246 -11.97 11.19 0.69
C VAL A 246 -12.64 10.76 -0.61
N ARG A 247 -12.18 9.66 -1.18
CA ARG A 247 -12.81 8.97 -2.31
C ARG A 247 -13.06 7.52 -1.96
N LEU A 248 -14.28 7.03 -2.18
CA LEU A 248 -14.65 5.63 -1.99
C LEU A 248 -15.13 5.01 -3.30
N TYR A 249 -14.49 3.92 -3.70
CA TYR A 249 -14.99 3.03 -4.74
C TYR A 249 -15.61 1.79 -4.08
N SER A 250 -16.95 1.72 -4.08
CA SER A 250 -17.73 0.59 -3.59
C SER A 250 -18.00 -0.37 -4.74
N TYR A 251 -17.61 -1.63 -4.60
CA TYR A 251 -17.84 -2.65 -5.62
C TYR A 251 -18.99 -3.53 -5.15
N THR A 252 -20.19 -3.25 -5.68
CA THR A 252 -21.44 -3.95 -5.29
C THR A 252 -21.37 -5.44 -5.54
N GLY A 253 -21.65 -6.24 -4.52
CA GLY A 253 -21.61 -7.71 -4.56
C GLY A 253 -20.21 -8.34 -4.58
N ALA A 254 -19.15 -7.52 -4.72
CA ALA A 254 -17.79 -8.04 -4.64
C ALA A 254 -17.40 -8.36 -3.19
N GLY A 255 -16.58 -9.39 -3.01
CA GLY A 255 -16.04 -9.84 -1.73
C GLY A 255 -14.66 -9.27 -1.44
N HIS A 256 -13.85 -10.05 -0.71
CA HIS A 256 -12.50 -9.65 -0.29
C HIS A 256 -11.48 -9.58 -1.44
N GLU A 257 -11.81 -10.08 -2.64
CA GLU A 257 -10.96 -9.97 -3.84
C GLU A 257 -10.65 -8.52 -4.24
N VAL A 258 -11.44 -7.55 -3.76
CA VAL A 258 -11.17 -6.10 -3.92
C VAL A 258 -9.84 -5.71 -3.26
N SER A 259 -9.39 -6.45 -2.26
CA SER A 259 -8.06 -6.28 -1.66
C SER A 259 -6.93 -6.40 -2.69
N ASN A 260 -7.18 -7.09 -3.82
CA ASN A 260 -6.23 -7.28 -4.92
C ASN A 260 -6.41 -6.25 -6.07
N PHE A 261 -7.25 -5.25 -5.92
CA PHE A 261 -7.49 -4.27 -6.99
C PHE A 261 -6.30 -3.35 -7.26
N MET A 262 -5.33 -3.27 -6.33
CA MET A 262 -4.05 -2.63 -6.58
C MET A 262 -3.26 -3.25 -7.76
N PHE A 263 -3.62 -4.46 -8.22
CA PHE A 263 -2.99 -5.08 -9.40
C PHE A 263 -3.62 -4.67 -10.74
N ARG A 264 -4.75 -3.97 -10.74
CA ARG A 264 -5.52 -3.69 -11.96
C ARG A 264 -6.19 -2.30 -12.02
N LYS A 265 -6.33 -1.60 -10.90
CA LYS A 265 -6.99 -0.29 -10.81
C LYS A 265 -5.98 0.87 -10.87
N PHE A 266 -4.99 0.74 -11.74
CA PHE A 266 -3.88 1.70 -11.85
C PHE A 266 -4.35 3.09 -12.28
N ARG A 267 -5.37 3.20 -13.13
CA ARG A 267 -5.92 4.49 -13.55
C ARG A 267 -6.57 5.23 -12.38
N GLU A 268 -7.41 4.55 -11.63
CA GLU A 268 -8.10 5.13 -10.46
C GLU A 268 -7.10 5.54 -9.37
N MET A 269 -6.02 4.77 -9.19
CA MET A 269 -4.91 5.11 -8.28
C MET A 269 -4.15 6.36 -8.77
N ASP A 270 -3.80 6.42 -10.05
CA ASP A 270 -3.09 7.54 -10.66
C ASP A 270 -3.92 8.84 -10.57
N GLU A 271 -5.19 8.82 -11.02
CA GLU A 271 -6.11 9.96 -10.94
C GLU A 271 -6.25 10.49 -9.50
N PHE A 272 -6.30 9.59 -8.51
CA PHE A 272 -6.33 9.98 -7.11
C PHE A 272 -5.02 10.62 -6.66
N MET A 273 -3.87 9.99 -6.94
CA MET A 273 -2.57 10.49 -6.52
C MET A 273 -2.24 11.84 -7.14
N GLN A 274 -2.55 12.03 -8.43
CA GLN A 274 -2.39 13.33 -9.12
C GLN A 274 -3.26 14.41 -8.46
N ALA A 275 -4.55 14.12 -8.20
CA ALA A 275 -5.46 15.07 -7.56
C ALA A 275 -5.01 15.44 -6.13
N ALA A 276 -4.48 14.47 -5.38
CA ALA A 276 -3.98 14.68 -4.02
C ALA A 276 -2.75 15.62 -3.99
N LEU A 277 -1.93 15.62 -5.03
CA LEU A 277 -0.77 16.51 -5.14
C LEU A 277 -1.14 17.94 -5.58
N GLN A 278 -2.23 18.11 -6.33
CA GLN A 278 -2.70 19.41 -6.80
C GLN A 278 -3.42 20.23 -5.71
N ASN A 279 -3.96 19.56 -4.69
CA ASN A 279 -4.75 20.18 -3.62
C ASN A 279 -3.96 20.40 -2.31
N LYS A 280 -2.62 20.38 -2.39
CA LYS A 280 -1.71 20.66 -1.26
C LYS A 280 -1.40 22.14 -1.07
#